data_bffd4227dddf7c92d884d94d3c752212
#
_entry.id   bffd4227dddf7c92d884d94d3c752212
#
_cell.length_a   1.000
_cell.length_b   1.000
_cell.length_c   1.000
_cell.angle_alpha   90.00
_cell.angle_beta   90.00
_cell.angle_gamma   90.00
#
_symmetry.space_group_name_H-M   'P 1'
#
loop_
_entity.id
_entity.type
_entity.pdbx_description
1 polymer ?
#
loop_
_entity_poly.entity_id
_entity_poly.type
_entity_poly.pdbx_seq_one_letter_code
_entity_poly.pdbx_strand_id
1 'polypeptide(L)'
;MKRFLTATALLSALVLTACSDPGAGPAANAGPGEWPDPTAKLDGVELTIWAAQNSNTVPKEVVSAFEKATGASVKIDTIPDPYEQSIQTRVATGDLPDLAFWQPTASMLTAINAPSKLQSLEGAPWIDELDPALRDITGILDGTRYAALVTSPAVIGVYYNKKVFAEHGVTAPPANFAELVDLGRKLKGEGVTPFYEMGGDRWATQWAVQVQLADAVKDGFWEKLNEGKESFESPVMLDAIRTYQGMVKEGLYNDDIVTATFEDQGDALMSGKAAMVFQVNSFFGQLQAKADTAELNDTIGFFPISPSGHVGMVIPDQSNALVAFRTGDATREAAARQLLSFWMGQGYADFVADRQTVSLKSGVDSPAGVPQALLDVHASLPDSVGSMQALAVANPDLYINLADMLAGEMTPEEVASTTQDQFEQLAKAAGK
;
A
#
# COMPACT_ATOMS: atom_id res chain seq x y z
N MET A 1 5.48 -22.41 -82.55
CA MET A 1 4.24 -23.08 -82.24
C MET A 1 4.21 -23.36 -80.74
N LYS A 2 3.57 -22.53 -80.00
CA LYS A 2 3.49 -22.63 -78.52
C LYS A 2 2.01 -22.77 -78.15
N ARG A 3 1.67 -23.86 -77.48
CA ARG A 3 0.31 -24.15 -76.99
C ARG A 3 0.23 -23.59 -75.54
N PHE A 4 -0.74 -22.73 -75.32
CA PHE A 4 -1.16 -22.27 -73.98
C PHE A 4 -2.05 -23.33 -73.32
N LEU A 5 -1.75 -23.70 -72.08
CA LEU A 5 -2.65 -24.46 -71.20
C LEU A 5 -3.10 -23.51 -70.07
N THR A 6 -4.37 -23.26 -70.07
CA THR A 6 -5.10 -22.57 -68.99
C THR A 6 -5.39 -23.58 -67.88
N ALA A 7 -4.88 -23.31 -66.66
CA ALA A 7 -5.23 -24.08 -65.46
C ALA A 7 -6.27 -23.30 -64.64
N THR A 8 -7.44 -23.88 -64.51
CA THR A 8 -8.54 -23.36 -63.67
C THR A 8 -8.31 -23.86 -62.25
N ALA A 9 -8.11 -22.89 -61.29
CA ALA A 9 -8.01 -23.21 -59.89
C ALA A 9 -9.41 -23.22 -59.25
N LEU A 10 -9.83 -24.40 -58.76
CA LEU A 10 -10.99 -24.53 -57.87
C LEU A 10 -10.58 -24.12 -56.47
N LEU A 11 -11.22 -23.05 -55.94
CA LEU A 11 -11.16 -22.66 -54.53
C LEU A 11 -12.13 -23.56 -53.75
N SER A 12 -11.57 -24.53 -52.99
CA SER A 12 -12.32 -25.29 -51.99
C SER A 12 -12.35 -24.52 -50.69
N ALA A 13 -13.50 -23.92 -50.34
CA ALA A 13 -13.73 -23.35 -49.02
C ALA A 13 -13.85 -24.46 -47.96
N LEU A 14 -12.82 -24.64 -47.13
CA LEU A 14 -12.93 -25.43 -45.91
C LEU A 14 -13.69 -24.62 -44.86
N VAL A 15 -14.94 -25.03 -44.63
CA VAL A 15 -15.68 -24.60 -43.42
C VAL A 15 -15.10 -25.39 -42.25
N LEU A 16 -14.27 -24.76 -41.45
CA LEU A 16 -13.88 -25.25 -40.14
C LEU A 16 -15.08 -25.09 -39.19
N THR A 17 -15.82 -26.18 -38.99
CA THR A 17 -16.74 -26.29 -37.86
C THR A 17 -15.88 -26.37 -36.59
N ALA A 18 -15.78 -25.26 -35.85
CA ALA A 18 -15.28 -25.29 -34.51
C ALA A 18 -16.22 -26.15 -33.65
N CYS A 19 -15.72 -27.28 -33.20
CA CYS A 19 -16.36 -28.05 -32.13
C CYS A 19 -16.29 -27.16 -30.88
N SER A 20 -17.40 -26.51 -30.50
CA SER A 20 -17.54 -25.88 -29.20
C SER A 20 -17.50 -26.99 -28.15
N ASP A 21 -16.51 -26.87 -27.25
CA ASP A 21 -16.43 -27.69 -26.04
C ASP A 21 -17.67 -27.40 -25.18
N PRO A 22 -18.53 -28.37 -24.84
CA PRO A 22 -19.74 -28.11 -24.04
C PRO A 22 -19.47 -27.72 -22.59
N GLY A 23 -18.19 -27.65 -22.15
CA GLY A 23 -17.78 -27.31 -20.82
C GLY A 23 -17.23 -25.86 -20.67
N ALA A 24 -17.08 -25.10 -21.76
CA ALA A 24 -16.61 -23.73 -21.69
C ALA A 24 -17.75 -22.82 -21.26
N GLY A 25 -17.77 -22.46 -19.97
CA GLY A 25 -18.68 -21.45 -19.41
C GLY A 25 -18.45 -20.06 -20.02
N PRO A 26 -19.33 -19.07 -19.73
CA PRO A 26 -19.26 -17.72 -20.31
C PRO A 26 -17.92 -16.98 -20.11
N ALA A 27 -17.15 -17.33 -19.08
CA ALA A 27 -15.83 -16.74 -18.81
C ALA A 27 -14.78 -17.08 -19.89
N ALA A 28 -14.89 -18.23 -20.58
CA ALA A 28 -13.98 -18.64 -21.64
C ALA A 28 -14.13 -17.82 -22.95
N ASN A 29 -15.19 -17.00 -23.06
CA ASN A 29 -15.47 -16.18 -24.22
C ASN A 29 -15.04 -14.71 -24.07
N ALA A 30 -14.55 -14.31 -22.88
CA ALA A 30 -14.00 -12.96 -22.72
C ALA A 30 -12.64 -12.88 -23.43
N GLY A 31 -12.52 -12.02 -24.44
CA GLY A 31 -11.27 -11.77 -25.14
C GLY A 31 -10.19 -11.18 -24.20
N PRO A 32 -8.92 -11.18 -24.61
CA PRO A 32 -7.87 -10.52 -23.83
C PRO A 32 -8.24 -9.06 -23.59
N GLY A 33 -8.38 -8.66 -22.31
CA GLY A 33 -8.75 -7.29 -21.90
C GLY A 33 -10.25 -7.05 -21.71
N GLU A 34 -11.14 -7.97 -22.05
CA GLU A 34 -12.55 -7.89 -21.68
C GLU A 34 -12.77 -8.30 -20.22
N TRP A 35 -13.66 -7.55 -19.54
CA TRP A 35 -14.05 -7.86 -18.17
C TRP A 35 -15.31 -8.73 -18.18
N PRO A 36 -15.23 -9.95 -17.63
CA PRO A 36 -16.38 -10.87 -17.62
C PRO A 36 -17.49 -10.39 -16.68
N ASP A 37 -18.72 -10.85 -16.94
CA ASP A 37 -19.84 -10.65 -16.01
C ASP A 37 -19.45 -11.25 -14.64
N PRO A 38 -19.47 -10.48 -13.56
CA PRO A 38 -19.04 -10.91 -12.23
C PRO A 38 -19.84 -12.10 -11.68
N THR A 39 -21.01 -12.39 -12.22
CA THR A 39 -21.90 -13.49 -11.78
C THR A 39 -21.99 -14.66 -12.76
N ALA A 40 -21.27 -14.59 -13.88
CA ALA A 40 -21.24 -15.69 -14.85
C ALA A 40 -20.82 -17.01 -14.20
N LYS A 41 -21.38 -18.13 -14.70
CA LYS A 41 -21.09 -19.44 -14.12
C LYS A 41 -19.67 -19.91 -14.41
N LEU A 42 -19.04 -20.48 -13.39
CA LEU A 42 -17.67 -20.97 -13.34
C LEU A 42 -17.62 -22.39 -12.73
N ASP A 43 -18.63 -23.20 -13.04
CA ASP A 43 -18.72 -24.56 -12.47
C ASP A 43 -17.43 -25.37 -12.73
N GLY A 44 -16.82 -25.86 -11.65
CA GLY A 44 -15.59 -26.64 -11.69
C GLY A 44 -14.30 -25.85 -11.84
N VAL A 45 -14.35 -24.51 -11.86
CA VAL A 45 -13.16 -23.66 -11.81
C VAL A 45 -12.71 -23.50 -10.37
N GLU A 46 -11.42 -23.77 -10.13
CA GLU A 46 -10.75 -23.54 -8.84
C GLU A 46 -9.76 -22.40 -8.98
N LEU A 47 -9.88 -21.39 -8.10
CA LEU A 47 -8.96 -20.25 -7.99
C LEU A 47 -8.15 -20.34 -6.70
N THR A 48 -6.91 -19.88 -6.77
CA THR A 48 -6.03 -19.78 -5.61
C THR A 48 -5.67 -18.32 -5.34
N ILE A 49 -5.85 -17.87 -4.09
CA ILE A 49 -5.39 -16.57 -3.60
C ILE A 49 -4.24 -16.78 -2.62
N TRP A 50 -3.12 -16.10 -2.82
CA TRP A 50 -2.05 -16.04 -1.82
C TRP A 50 -2.23 -14.83 -0.91
N ALA A 51 -2.15 -15.08 0.40
CA ALA A 51 -2.26 -14.06 1.45
C ALA A 51 -1.19 -14.26 2.51
N ALA A 52 -0.72 -13.17 3.12
CA ALA A 52 0.22 -13.24 4.23
C ALA A 52 -0.44 -13.87 5.47
N GLN A 53 0.36 -14.50 6.33
CA GLN A 53 -0.10 -15.18 7.53
C GLN A 53 -0.89 -14.27 8.47
N ASN A 54 -0.52 -13.00 8.54
CA ASN A 54 -1.14 -11.99 9.39
C ASN A 54 -2.16 -11.11 8.63
N SER A 55 -2.47 -11.44 7.36
CA SER A 55 -3.39 -10.67 6.55
C SER A 55 -4.83 -10.99 6.91
N ASN A 56 -5.50 -10.04 7.54
CA ASN A 56 -6.94 -10.09 7.81
C ASN A 56 -7.80 -9.65 6.60
N THR A 57 -7.19 -9.51 5.43
CA THR A 57 -7.82 -8.81 4.31
C THR A 57 -8.54 -9.71 3.33
N VAL A 58 -8.38 -11.05 3.39
CA VAL A 58 -9.20 -11.94 2.56
C VAL A 58 -10.61 -12.00 3.15
N PRO A 59 -11.62 -11.39 2.49
CA PRO A 59 -12.96 -11.38 3.00
C PRO A 59 -13.62 -12.73 2.71
N LYS A 60 -13.76 -13.54 3.72
CA LYS A 60 -14.40 -14.87 3.62
C LYS A 60 -15.82 -14.76 3.08
N GLU A 61 -16.52 -13.70 3.43
CA GLU A 61 -17.91 -13.41 3.05
C GLU A 61 -18.01 -13.12 1.55
N VAL A 62 -17.11 -12.29 1.00
CA VAL A 62 -17.06 -12.01 -0.46
C VAL A 62 -16.70 -13.25 -1.23
N VAL A 63 -15.72 -14.04 -0.77
CA VAL A 63 -15.33 -15.31 -1.39
C VAL A 63 -16.51 -16.27 -1.39
N SER A 64 -17.17 -16.47 -0.24
CA SER A 64 -18.34 -17.35 -0.14
C SER A 64 -19.51 -16.89 -1.00
N ALA A 65 -19.76 -15.59 -1.10
CA ALA A 65 -20.78 -15.03 -1.98
C ALA A 65 -20.45 -15.24 -3.46
N PHE A 66 -19.18 -15.08 -3.85
CA PHE A 66 -18.70 -15.34 -5.20
C PHE A 66 -18.86 -16.83 -5.58
N GLU A 67 -18.42 -17.75 -4.72
CA GLU A 67 -18.58 -19.19 -4.90
C GLU A 67 -20.03 -19.59 -5.10
N LYS A 68 -20.91 -19.05 -4.25
CA LYS A 68 -22.37 -19.29 -4.34
C LYS A 68 -22.97 -18.74 -5.64
N ALA A 69 -22.53 -17.56 -6.07
CA ALA A 69 -23.05 -16.92 -7.29
C ALA A 69 -22.58 -17.63 -8.56
N THR A 70 -21.32 -18.07 -8.60
CA THR A 70 -20.67 -18.54 -9.83
C THR A 70 -20.54 -20.07 -9.93
N GLY A 71 -20.46 -20.78 -8.81
CA GLY A 71 -20.14 -22.20 -8.76
C GLY A 71 -18.64 -22.50 -8.78
N ALA A 72 -17.78 -21.49 -8.78
CA ALA A 72 -16.34 -21.65 -8.60
C ALA A 72 -16.01 -22.07 -7.16
N SER A 73 -14.79 -22.56 -6.93
CA SER A 73 -14.17 -22.68 -5.60
C SER A 73 -12.95 -21.79 -5.49
N VAL A 74 -12.73 -21.21 -4.31
CA VAL A 74 -11.60 -20.29 -4.06
C VAL A 74 -10.79 -20.79 -2.86
N LYS A 75 -9.57 -21.24 -3.16
CA LYS A 75 -8.62 -21.67 -2.14
C LYS A 75 -7.76 -20.47 -1.69
N ILE A 76 -7.63 -20.30 -0.39
CA ILE A 76 -6.75 -19.28 0.19
C ILE A 76 -5.53 -19.98 0.76
N ASP A 77 -4.37 -19.75 0.14
CA ASP A 77 -3.09 -20.26 0.63
C ASP A 77 -2.40 -19.18 1.46
N THR A 78 -2.14 -19.51 2.71
CA THR A 78 -1.37 -18.66 3.62
C THR A 78 0.12 -18.85 3.34
N ILE A 79 0.80 -17.76 2.98
CA ILE A 79 2.23 -17.75 2.70
C ILE A 79 2.95 -17.25 3.97
N PRO A 80 3.95 -18.01 4.47
CA PRO A 80 4.68 -17.63 5.68
C PRO A 80 5.62 -16.44 5.43
N ASP A 81 5.94 -15.72 6.50
CA ASP A 81 6.91 -14.63 6.49
C ASP A 81 8.35 -15.13 6.21
N PRO A 82 9.20 -14.33 5.56
CA PRO A 82 8.88 -13.02 4.98
C PRO A 82 8.05 -13.17 3.68
N TYR A 83 6.85 -12.60 3.68
CA TYR A 83 5.83 -12.78 2.64
C TYR A 83 6.34 -12.40 1.24
N GLU A 84 6.82 -11.18 1.08
CA GLU A 84 7.25 -10.65 -0.23
C GLU A 84 8.39 -11.47 -0.82
N GLN A 85 9.37 -11.85 -0.02
CA GLN A 85 10.48 -12.69 -0.48
C GLN A 85 10.02 -14.08 -0.90
N SER A 86 9.07 -14.65 -0.16
CA SER A 86 8.46 -15.94 -0.48
C SER A 86 7.70 -15.91 -1.80
N ILE A 87 6.90 -14.83 -2.05
CA ILE A 87 6.19 -14.62 -3.31
C ILE A 87 7.18 -14.46 -4.47
N GLN A 88 8.18 -13.58 -4.35
CA GLN A 88 9.18 -13.37 -5.41
C GLN A 88 9.88 -14.68 -5.79
N THR A 89 10.26 -15.49 -4.80
CA THR A 89 10.91 -16.79 -5.02
C THR A 89 10.00 -17.75 -5.79
N ARG A 90 8.73 -17.87 -5.39
CA ARG A 90 7.74 -18.73 -6.07
C ARG A 90 7.46 -18.27 -7.50
N VAL A 91 7.23 -16.97 -7.68
CA VAL A 91 6.99 -16.39 -9.01
C VAL A 91 8.19 -16.60 -9.94
N ALA A 92 9.42 -16.47 -9.43
CA ALA A 92 10.64 -16.70 -10.20
C ALA A 92 10.78 -18.17 -10.64
N THR A 93 10.30 -19.12 -9.83
CA THR A 93 10.31 -20.55 -10.16
C THR A 93 9.11 -21.02 -10.99
N GLY A 94 8.15 -20.12 -11.28
CA GLY A 94 6.95 -20.43 -12.05
C GLY A 94 5.79 -21.02 -11.25
N ASP A 95 5.89 -21.04 -9.92
CA ASP A 95 4.77 -21.34 -9.04
C ASP A 95 3.91 -20.07 -8.93
N LEU A 96 2.74 -20.06 -9.55
CA LEU A 96 1.88 -18.89 -9.70
C LEU A 96 0.47 -19.19 -9.16
N PRO A 97 -0.09 -18.30 -8.31
CA PRO A 97 -1.50 -18.35 -7.96
C PRO A 97 -2.34 -17.69 -9.07
N ASP A 98 -3.65 -17.65 -8.91
CA ASP A 98 -4.51 -16.80 -9.74
C ASP A 98 -4.46 -15.35 -9.28
N LEU A 99 -4.49 -15.15 -7.98
CA LEU A 99 -4.44 -13.84 -7.32
C LEU A 99 -3.46 -13.89 -6.15
N ALA A 100 -2.85 -12.75 -5.85
CA ALA A 100 -2.13 -12.58 -4.58
C ALA A 100 -2.35 -11.17 -4.04
N PHE A 101 -2.35 -11.04 -2.73
CA PHE A 101 -2.13 -9.75 -2.10
C PHE A 101 -0.70 -9.32 -2.40
N TRP A 102 -0.54 -8.08 -2.84
CA TRP A 102 0.77 -7.57 -3.22
C TRP A 102 0.85 -6.07 -3.03
N GLN A 103 2.00 -5.61 -2.58
CA GLN A 103 2.24 -4.18 -2.41
C GLN A 103 2.19 -3.48 -3.77
N PRO A 104 1.24 -2.54 -4.00
CA PRO A 104 1.00 -1.96 -5.31
C PRO A 104 1.92 -0.79 -5.65
N THR A 105 3.21 -0.91 -5.32
CA THR A 105 4.24 0.11 -5.59
C THR A 105 5.02 -0.22 -6.85
N ALA A 106 5.62 0.81 -7.48
CA ALA A 106 6.42 0.63 -8.69
C ALA A 106 7.59 -0.35 -8.45
N SER A 107 8.30 -0.23 -7.32
CA SER A 107 9.39 -1.13 -6.95
C SER A 107 8.94 -2.58 -6.81
N MET A 108 7.84 -2.83 -6.12
CA MET A 108 7.34 -4.18 -5.88
C MET A 108 6.71 -4.81 -7.13
N LEU A 109 6.04 -4.02 -7.97
CA LEU A 109 5.57 -4.48 -9.28
C LEU A 109 6.75 -4.84 -10.21
N THR A 110 7.83 -4.07 -10.15
CA THR A 110 9.08 -4.38 -10.87
C THR A 110 9.70 -5.67 -10.35
N ALA A 111 9.77 -5.87 -9.03
CA ALA A 111 10.39 -7.03 -8.39
C ALA A 111 9.76 -8.37 -8.80
N ILE A 112 8.45 -8.40 -9.12
CA ILE A 112 7.78 -9.60 -9.62
C ILE A 112 7.65 -9.63 -11.15
N ASN A 113 8.30 -8.71 -11.86
CA ASN A 113 8.22 -8.57 -13.32
C ASN A 113 6.76 -8.47 -13.80
N ALA A 114 6.02 -7.50 -13.27
CA ALA A 114 4.60 -7.31 -13.53
C ALA A 114 4.22 -7.35 -15.03
N PRO A 115 4.94 -6.67 -15.96
CA PRO A 115 4.58 -6.70 -17.38
C PRO A 115 4.55 -8.12 -17.98
N SER A 116 5.37 -9.04 -17.47
CA SER A 116 5.44 -10.43 -17.92
C SER A 116 4.53 -11.39 -17.15
N LYS A 117 4.40 -11.17 -15.83
CA LYS A 117 3.77 -12.12 -14.91
C LYS A 117 2.33 -11.78 -14.54
N LEU A 118 1.94 -10.52 -14.64
CA LEU A 118 0.63 -10.07 -14.21
C LEU A 118 -0.29 -9.74 -15.39
N GLN A 119 -1.57 -9.88 -15.17
CA GLN A 119 -2.60 -9.38 -16.07
C GLN A 119 -2.70 -7.86 -15.93
N SER A 120 -2.87 -7.15 -17.05
CA SER A 120 -3.28 -5.75 -17.00
C SER A 120 -4.71 -5.64 -16.49
N LEU A 121 -4.96 -4.70 -15.59
CA LEU A 121 -6.28 -4.39 -15.07
C LEU A 121 -6.89 -3.14 -15.70
N GLU A 122 -6.35 -2.70 -16.85
CA GLU A 122 -6.92 -1.58 -17.59
C GLU A 122 -8.37 -1.85 -18.00
N GLY A 123 -9.20 -0.82 -17.96
CA GLY A 123 -10.62 -0.91 -18.29
C GLY A 123 -11.47 -1.64 -17.24
N ALA A 124 -10.94 -1.91 -16.05
CA ALA A 124 -11.71 -2.53 -14.98
C ALA A 124 -12.92 -1.66 -14.59
N PRO A 125 -14.12 -2.25 -14.49
CA PRO A 125 -15.38 -1.50 -14.40
C PRO A 125 -15.52 -0.65 -13.13
N TRP A 126 -14.76 -0.96 -12.08
CA TRP A 126 -14.82 -0.23 -10.80
C TRP A 126 -13.86 0.96 -10.70
N ILE A 127 -12.90 1.11 -11.63
CA ILE A 127 -11.86 2.15 -11.52
C ILE A 127 -12.47 3.55 -11.47
N ASP A 128 -13.49 3.82 -12.29
CA ASP A 128 -14.15 5.11 -12.33
C ASP A 128 -14.99 5.43 -11.08
N GLU A 129 -15.30 4.41 -10.29
CA GLU A 129 -16.02 4.53 -9.02
C GLU A 129 -15.09 4.78 -7.83
N LEU A 130 -13.77 4.57 -7.99
CA LEU A 130 -12.79 4.88 -6.96
C LEU A 130 -12.69 6.39 -6.73
N ASP A 131 -12.36 6.76 -5.50
CA ASP A 131 -12.00 8.14 -5.19
C ASP A 131 -10.91 8.63 -6.18
N PRO A 132 -11.10 9.78 -6.85
CA PRO A 132 -10.13 10.31 -7.80
C PRO A 132 -8.70 10.42 -7.24
N ALA A 133 -8.55 10.71 -5.95
CA ALA A 133 -7.25 10.78 -5.30
C ALA A 133 -6.52 9.44 -5.27
N LEU A 134 -7.23 8.31 -5.42
CA LEU A 134 -6.64 6.96 -5.36
C LEU A 134 -6.34 6.36 -6.73
N ARG A 135 -6.96 6.90 -7.80
CA ARG A 135 -6.88 6.29 -9.14
C ARG A 135 -5.46 6.20 -9.67
N ASP A 136 -4.64 7.21 -9.41
CA ASP A 136 -3.33 7.38 -10.04
C ASP A 136 -2.15 7.24 -9.07
N ILE A 137 -2.41 7.04 -7.76
CA ILE A 137 -1.34 7.01 -6.75
C ILE A 137 -0.60 5.68 -6.72
N THR A 138 -1.28 4.55 -7.03
CA THR A 138 -0.71 3.23 -6.75
C THR A 138 -1.24 2.15 -7.71
N GLY A 139 -0.50 1.05 -7.83
CA GLY A 139 -0.88 -0.10 -8.65
C GLY A 139 -0.53 0.04 -10.13
N ILE A 140 0.21 1.09 -10.51
CA ILE A 140 0.59 1.43 -11.89
C ILE A 140 2.10 1.28 -12.05
N LEU A 141 2.52 0.64 -13.12
CA LEU A 141 3.91 0.56 -13.57
C LEU A 141 4.00 0.88 -15.06
N ASP A 142 4.84 1.83 -15.43
CA ASP A 142 5.04 2.28 -16.82
C ASP A 142 3.70 2.61 -17.53
N GLY A 143 2.77 3.27 -16.81
CA GLY A 143 1.46 3.68 -17.30
C GLY A 143 0.41 2.58 -17.39
N THR A 144 0.72 1.34 -16.97
CA THR A 144 -0.22 0.22 -16.98
C THR A 144 -0.61 -0.17 -15.55
N ARG A 145 -1.90 -0.33 -15.29
CA ARG A 145 -2.42 -0.80 -14.00
C ARG A 145 -2.30 -2.31 -13.88
N TYR A 146 -1.67 -2.76 -12.81
CA TYR A 146 -1.48 -4.19 -12.47
C TYR A 146 -2.11 -4.59 -11.14
N ALA A 147 -2.46 -3.64 -10.27
CA ALA A 147 -3.02 -3.95 -8.97
C ALA A 147 -4.40 -3.32 -8.77
N ALA A 148 -5.31 -4.08 -8.18
CA ALA A 148 -6.62 -3.63 -7.73
C ALA A 148 -6.53 -3.22 -6.25
N LEU A 149 -6.65 -1.92 -5.97
CA LEU A 149 -6.70 -1.40 -4.62
C LEU A 149 -8.03 -1.80 -3.98
N VAL A 150 -8.00 -2.49 -2.84
CA VAL A 150 -9.19 -3.00 -2.13
C VAL A 150 -9.42 -2.33 -0.78
N THR A 151 -8.36 -1.82 -0.15
CA THR A 151 -8.42 -1.04 1.09
C THR A 151 -7.64 0.26 0.96
N SER A 152 -7.94 1.24 1.84
CA SER A 152 -7.23 2.52 1.84
C SER A 152 -5.72 2.32 2.03
N PRO A 153 -4.89 2.92 1.18
CA PRO A 153 -3.45 2.94 1.43
C PRO A 153 -3.17 3.65 2.75
N ALA A 154 -2.03 3.33 3.34
CA ALA A 154 -1.59 4.01 4.53
C ALA A 154 -1.13 5.45 4.20
N VAL A 155 -1.33 6.36 5.16
CA VAL A 155 -0.77 7.71 5.12
C VAL A 155 0.08 7.92 6.34
N ILE A 156 1.32 8.32 6.13
CA ILE A 156 2.24 8.72 7.20
C ILE A 156 1.78 10.09 7.71
N GLY A 157 1.59 10.18 9.03
CA GLY A 157 1.24 11.42 9.70
C GLY A 157 1.45 11.32 11.21
N VAL A 158 0.87 12.24 11.94
CA VAL A 158 0.96 12.31 13.40
C VAL A 158 -0.35 11.84 14.02
N TYR A 159 -0.29 10.77 14.80
CA TYR A 159 -1.35 10.39 15.71
C TYR A 159 -1.07 11.03 17.06
N TYR A 160 -2.10 11.60 17.70
CA TYR A 160 -1.93 12.35 18.95
C TYR A 160 -3.02 12.00 19.96
N ASN A 161 -2.68 12.15 21.25
CA ASN A 161 -3.63 12.00 22.34
C ASN A 161 -4.37 13.32 22.56
N LYS A 162 -5.68 13.32 22.27
CA LYS A 162 -6.56 14.50 22.39
C LYS A 162 -6.66 15.03 23.81
N LYS A 163 -6.60 14.13 24.82
CA LYS A 163 -6.70 14.50 26.23
C LYS A 163 -5.44 15.25 26.66
N VAL A 164 -4.27 14.75 26.29
CA VAL A 164 -2.98 15.44 26.53
C VAL A 164 -2.98 16.80 25.85
N PHE A 165 -3.41 16.90 24.58
CA PHE A 165 -3.50 18.21 23.91
C PHE A 165 -4.41 19.18 24.66
N ALA A 166 -5.60 18.75 25.07
CA ALA A 166 -6.54 19.57 25.81
C ALA A 166 -6.00 20.03 27.18
N GLU A 167 -5.36 19.13 27.94
CA GLU A 167 -4.75 19.42 29.24
C GLU A 167 -3.64 20.46 29.15
N HIS A 168 -2.90 20.49 28.04
CA HIS A 168 -1.80 21.42 27.79
C HIS A 168 -2.19 22.62 26.90
N GLY A 169 -3.51 22.84 26.72
CA GLY A 169 -4.05 24.02 26.01
C GLY A 169 -3.76 24.02 24.49
N VAL A 170 -3.54 22.85 23.89
CA VAL A 170 -3.39 22.71 22.44
C VAL A 170 -4.78 22.55 21.84
N THR A 171 -5.28 23.58 21.17
CA THR A 171 -6.65 23.63 20.63
C THR A 171 -6.76 23.26 19.16
N ALA A 172 -5.63 23.18 18.44
CA ALA A 172 -5.55 22.79 17.05
C ALA A 172 -4.20 22.11 16.76
N PRO A 173 -4.12 21.23 15.74
CA PRO A 173 -2.85 20.73 15.25
C PRO A 173 -1.90 21.85 14.83
N PRO A 174 -0.55 21.65 14.99
CA PRO A 174 0.46 22.57 14.46
C PRO A 174 0.29 22.77 12.95
N ALA A 175 0.49 23.98 12.46
CA ALA A 175 0.27 24.30 11.06
C ALA A 175 1.32 23.70 10.10
N ASN A 176 2.51 23.38 10.61
CA ASN A 176 3.63 22.83 9.84
C ASN A 176 4.64 22.10 10.76
N PHE A 177 5.64 21.46 10.16
CA PHE A 177 6.62 20.66 10.90
C PHE A 177 7.44 21.49 11.91
N ALA A 178 7.76 22.75 11.61
CA ALA A 178 8.49 23.60 12.57
C ALA A 178 7.66 23.89 13.82
N GLU A 179 6.37 24.23 13.65
CA GLU A 179 5.44 24.41 14.77
C GLU A 179 5.20 23.12 15.55
N LEU A 180 5.24 21.95 14.89
CA LEU A 180 5.17 20.64 15.54
C LEU A 180 6.36 20.43 16.49
N VAL A 181 7.58 20.77 16.06
CA VAL A 181 8.79 20.70 16.90
C VAL A 181 8.70 21.68 18.07
N ASP A 182 8.22 22.90 17.83
CA ASP A 182 8.03 23.89 18.90
C ASP A 182 6.96 23.46 19.91
N LEU A 183 5.88 22.82 19.46
CA LEU A 183 4.91 22.17 20.35
C LEU A 183 5.58 21.07 21.18
N GLY A 184 6.43 20.25 20.57
CA GLY A 184 7.21 19.24 21.28
C GLY A 184 8.07 19.83 22.39
N ARG A 185 8.77 20.93 22.12
CA ARG A 185 9.56 21.68 23.15
C ARG A 185 8.70 22.21 24.28
N LYS A 186 7.53 22.75 23.96
CA LYS A 186 6.55 23.22 24.96
C LYS A 186 6.11 22.06 25.85
N LEU A 187 5.61 20.96 25.28
CA LEU A 187 5.13 19.81 26.04
C LEU A 187 6.21 19.19 26.92
N LYS A 188 7.44 19.07 26.41
CA LYS A 188 8.60 18.67 27.23
C LYS A 188 8.83 19.59 28.41
N GLY A 189 8.77 20.91 28.22
CA GLY A 189 8.90 21.89 29.28
C GLY A 189 7.81 21.77 30.37
N GLU A 190 6.68 21.18 30.02
CA GLU A 190 5.54 20.91 30.92
C GLU A 190 5.56 19.48 31.50
N GLY A 191 6.63 18.70 31.22
CA GLY A 191 6.85 17.36 31.79
C GLY A 191 6.19 16.22 31.03
N VAL A 192 5.70 16.46 29.83
CA VAL A 192 5.12 15.44 28.95
C VAL A 192 6.18 14.92 27.98
N THR A 193 6.21 13.61 27.70
CA THR A 193 6.98 13.05 26.59
C THR A 193 6.32 13.47 25.27
N PRO A 194 6.95 14.33 24.44
CA PRO A 194 6.28 14.86 23.24
C PRO A 194 5.99 13.80 22.20
N PHE A 195 7.00 12.99 21.85
CA PHE A 195 6.94 11.94 20.83
C PHE A 195 7.35 10.59 21.41
N TYR A 196 6.79 9.52 20.90
CA TYR A 196 7.22 8.16 21.22
C TYR A 196 7.66 7.45 19.95
N GLU A 197 8.90 6.95 19.93
CA GLU A 197 9.45 6.18 18.82
C GLU A 197 9.71 4.74 19.26
N MET A 198 9.54 3.80 18.34
CA MET A 198 9.69 2.36 18.53
C MET A 198 10.97 1.84 17.86
N GLY A 199 12.11 2.37 18.23
CA GLY A 199 13.40 2.03 17.63
C GLY A 199 13.82 0.57 17.78
N GLY A 200 13.25 -0.18 18.72
CA GLY A 200 13.44 -1.63 18.88
C GLY A 200 12.88 -2.41 17.70
N ASP A 201 11.69 -2.04 17.20
CA ASP A 201 11.06 -2.65 16.01
C ASP A 201 11.50 -1.98 14.69
N ARG A 202 12.18 -0.85 14.75
CA ARG A 202 12.86 -0.12 13.68
C ARG A 202 11.99 0.48 12.59
N TRP A 203 11.08 -0.26 11.96
CA TRP A 203 10.43 0.10 10.69
C TRP A 203 9.76 1.49 10.64
N ALA A 204 9.31 2.02 11.78
CA ALA A 204 8.69 3.34 11.85
C ALA A 204 9.68 4.51 11.94
N THR A 205 10.94 4.28 12.28
CA THR A 205 11.96 5.34 12.46
C THR A 205 12.10 6.28 11.26
N GLN A 206 11.69 5.83 10.09
CA GLN A 206 11.73 6.60 8.85
C GLN A 206 10.59 7.61 8.68
N TRP A 207 9.50 7.50 9.46
CA TRP A 207 8.31 8.32 9.20
C TRP A 207 8.54 9.80 9.51
N ALA A 208 9.19 10.11 10.62
CA ALA A 208 9.55 11.48 10.99
C ALA A 208 10.48 12.15 9.97
N VAL A 209 11.30 11.38 9.25
CA VAL A 209 12.16 11.87 8.16
C VAL A 209 11.35 12.06 6.89
N GLN A 210 10.56 11.05 6.49
CA GLN A 210 9.84 11.09 5.22
C GLN A 210 8.82 12.24 5.14
N VAL A 211 8.06 12.54 6.20
CA VAL A 211 7.07 13.65 6.17
C VAL A 211 7.73 15.01 5.91
N GLN A 212 9.01 15.16 6.24
CA GLN A 212 9.77 16.39 5.97
C GLN A 212 10.15 16.54 4.49
N LEU A 213 10.05 15.47 3.70
CA LEU A 213 10.33 15.50 2.26
C LEU A 213 9.10 15.84 1.41
N ALA A 214 7.91 15.96 2.00
CA ALA A 214 6.66 16.09 1.26
C ALA A 214 6.67 17.22 0.24
N ASP A 215 7.24 18.38 0.56
CA ASP A 215 7.33 19.50 -0.36
C ASP A 215 8.30 19.22 -1.53
N ALA A 216 9.45 18.61 -1.25
CA ALA A 216 10.39 18.18 -2.28
C ALA A 216 9.79 17.10 -3.20
N VAL A 217 8.94 16.23 -2.65
CA VAL A 217 8.22 15.22 -3.43
C VAL A 217 7.19 15.85 -4.37
N LYS A 218 6.50 16.92 -3.96
CA LYS A 218 5.65 17.71 -4.87
C LYS A 218 6.43 18.26 -6.06
N ASP A 219 7.71 18.56 -5.86
CA ASP A 219 8.63 19.04 -6.88
C ASP A 219 9.33 17.91 -7.64
N GLY A 220 8.92 16.66 -7.49
CA GLY A 220 9.42 15.49 -8.21
C GLY A 220 10.73 14.92 -7.65
N PHE A 221 10.91 14.89 -6.33
CA PHE A 221 12.13 14.38 -5.69
C PHE A 221 12.40 12.91 -6.05
N TRP A 222 11.40 12.04 -5.91
CA TRP A 222 11.59 10.61 -6.18
C TRP A 222 11.80 10.30 -7.67
N GLU A 223 11.15 11.03 -8.56
CA GLU A 223 11.35 10.92 -10.01
C GLU A 223 12.78 11.32 -10.38
N LYS A 224 13.28 12.42 -9.82
CA LYS A 224 14.65 12.86 -10.01
C LYS A 224 15.67 11.89 -9.43
N LEU A 225 15.38 11.29 -8.26
CA LEU A 225 16.20 10.23 -7.67
C LEU A 225 16.27 9.01 -8.58
N ASN A 226 15.13 8.57 -9.12
CA ASN A 226 15.06 7.45 -10.05
C ASN A 226 15.84 7.69 -11.35
N GLU A 227 15.98 8.95 -11.76
CA GLU A 227 16.76 9.37 -12.93
C GLU A 227 18.23 9.69 -12.60
N GLY A 228 18.68 9.53 -11.36
CA GLY A 228 20.04 9.87 -10.91
C GLY A 228 20.32 11.37 -10.88
N LYS A 229 19.28 12.22 -10.82
CA LYS A 229 19.39 13.68 -10.74
C LYS A 229 19.28 14.21 -9.31
N GLU A 230 18.87 13.39 -8.38
CA GLU A 230 18.84 13.61 -6.93
C GLU A 230 19.44 12.40 -6.21
N SER A 231 19.71 12.54 -4.92
CA SER A 231 20.31 11.49 -4.11
C SER A 231 19.79 11.53 -2.66
N PHE A 232 19.99 10.43 -1.91
CA PHE A 232 19.78 10.41 -0.46
C PHE A 232 20.78 11.29 0.30
N GLU A 233 21.88 11.72 -0.34
CA GLU A 233 22.84 12.68 0.22
C GLU A 233 22.48 14.14 -0.09
N SER A 234 21.34 14.39 -0.75
CA SER A 234 20.89 15.75 -1.08
C SER A 234 20.65 16.59 0.18
N PRO A 235 20.78 17.93 0.11
CA PRO A 235 20.58 18.79 1.26
C PRO A 235 19.22 18.58 1.96
N VAL A 236 18.14 18.39 1.20
CA VAL A 236 16.79 18.22 1.78
C VAL A 236 16.69 16.93 2.59
N MET A 237 17.29 15.84 2.13
CA MET A 237 17.33 14.58 2.86
C MET A 237 18.20 14.68 4.10
N LEU A 238 19.42 15.21 3.97
CA LEU A 238 20.33 15.42 5.11
C LEU A 238 19.72 16.31 6.18
N ASP A 239 19.04 17.39 5.79
CA ASP A 239 18.41 18.32 6.75
C ASP A 239 17.24 17.62 7.49
N ALA A 240 16.46 16.76 6.82
CA ALA A 240 15.42 15.97 7.46
C ALA A 240 15.99 14.98 8.49
N ILE A 241 17.08 14.26 8.14
CA ILE A 241 17.77 13.32 9.03
C ILE A 241 18.37 14.06 10.24
N ARG A 242 19.06 15.19 10.00
CA ARG A 242 19.65 16.03 11.06
C ARG A 242 18.59 16.61 11.99
N THR A 243 17.46 17.03 11.44
CA THR A 243 16.33 17.54 12.25
C THR A 243 15.79 16.43 13.15
N TYR A 244 15.60 15.23 12.65
CA TYR A 244 15.17 14.08 13.45
C TYR A 244 16.18 13.77 14.57
N GLN A 245 17.48 13.68 14.26
CA GLN A 245 18.53 13.50 15.26
C GLN A 245 18.52 14.66 16.30
N GLY A 246 18.29 15.89 15.85
CA GLY A 246 18.19 17.07 16.70
C GLY A 246 17.05 16.95 17.72
N MET A 247 15.86 16.52 17.27
CA MET A 247 14.71 16.27 18.15
C MET A 247 15.03 15.22 19.22
N VAL A 248 15.74 14.15 18.87
CA VAL A 248 16.17 13.12 19.81
C VAL A 248 17.19 13.70 20.81
N LYS A 249 18.21 14.41 20.34
CA LYS A 249 19.22 15.07 21.21
C LYS A 249 18.62 16.13 22.14
N GLU A 250 17.58 16.81 21.70
CA GLU A 250 16.80 17.74 22.53
C GLU A 250 15.94 17.00 23.57
N GLY A 251 15.85 15.65 23.51
CA GLY A 251 15.02 14.82 24.40
C GLY A 251 13.53 15.00 24.17
N LEU A 252 13.10 15.18 22.91
CA LEU A 252 11.70 15.26 22.54
C LEU A 252 11.06 13.87 22.39
N TYR A 253 11.85 12.80 22.47
CA TYR A 253 11.40 11.42 22.39
C TYR A 253 11.53 10.69 23.74
N ASN A 254 10.94 9.52 23.83
CA ASN A 254 11.03 8.63 24.98
C ASN A 254 12.49 8.19 25.26
N ASP A 255 12.80 7.98 26.55
CA ASP A 255 14.16 7.60 26.98
C ASP A 255 14.57 6.19 26.53
N ASP A 256 13.58 5.29 26.31
CA ASP A 256 13.74 3.92 25.87
C ASP A 256 13.68 3.76 24.34
N ILE A 257 13.88 4.85 23.58
CA ILE A 257 13.72 4.93 22.12
C ILE A 257 14.36 3.77 21.35
N VAL A 258 15.52 3.27 21.78
CA VAL A 258 16.30 2.22 21.06
C VAL A 258 15.69 0.83 21.26
N THR A 259 14.96 0.60 22.36
CA THR A 259 14.41 -0.71 22.72
C THR A 259 12.90 -0.79 22.70
N ALA A 260 12.23 0.35 22.61
CA ALA A 260 10.78 0.44 22.58
C ALA A 260 10.19 -0.29 21.36
N THR A 261 9.07 -0.96 21.58
CA THR A 261 8.37 -1.76 20.59
C THR A 261 7.14 -1.04 20.02
N PHE A 262 6.57 -1.60 18.97
CA PHE A 262 5.30 -1.17 18.38
C PHE A 262 4.16 -1.19 19.42
N GLU A 263 4.14 -2.19 20.30
CA GLU A 263 3.14 -2.29 21.36
C GLU A 263 3.32 -1.19 22.41
N ASP A 264 4.57 -0.93 22.85
CA ASP A 264 4.89 0.14 23.80
C ASP A 264 4.46 1.52 23.27
N GLN A 265 4.65 1.77 21.97
CA GLN A 265 4.23 3.01 21.33
C GLN A 265 2.72 3.21 21.38
N GLY A 266 1.93 2.15 21.10
CA GLY A 266 0.49 2.18 21.21
C GLY A 266 0.01 2.44 22.62
N ASP A 267 0.60 1.77 23.61
CA ASP A 267 0.26 1.93 25.04
C ASP A 267 0.62 3.33 25.55
N ALA A 268 1.77 3.86 25.15
CA ALA A 268 2.20 5.20 25.53
C ALA A 268 1.25 6.28 24.99
N LEU A 269 0.82 6.15 23.74
CA LEU A 269 -0.13 7.07 23.13
C LEU A 269 -1.51 6.98 23.79
N MET A 270 -2.06 5.77 23.95
CA MET A 270 -3.39 5.55 24.54
C MET A 270 -3.46 6.04 25.99
N SER A 271 -2.44 5.77 26.78
CA SER A 271 -2.40 6.19 28.20
C SER A 271 -2.08 7.67 28.40
N GLY A 272 -1.67 8.41 27.38
CA GLY A 272 -1.19 9.78 27.49
C GLY A 272 0.22 9.92 28.08
N LYS A 273 0.98 8.82 28.22
CA LYS A 273 2.42 8.85 28.57
C LYS A 273 3.20 9.63 27.51
N ALA A 274 2.79 9.56 26.26
CA ALA A 274 3.30 10.37 25.18
C ALA A 274 2.16 11.14 24.49
N ALA A 275 2.47 12.34 23.99
CA ALA A 275 1.50 13.18 23.32
C ALA A 275 1.26 12.78 21.87
N MET A 276 2.30 12.36 21.16
CA MET A 276 2.28 12.16 19.70
C MET A 276 3.15 10.97 19.27
N VAL A 277 2.80 10.38 18.13
CA VAL A 277 3.64 9.39 17.41
C VAL A 277 3.57 9.68 15.92
N PHE A 278 4.68 9.48 15.20
CA PHE A 278 4.67 9.40 13.73
C PHE A 278 4.34 7.96 13.35
N GLN A 279 3.22 7.78 12.64
CA GLN A 279 2.78 6.43 12.28
C GLN A 279 1.92 6.43 11.00
N VAL A 280 1.56 5.24 10.57
CA VAL A 280 0.63 4.95 9.47
C VAL A 280 -0.66 4.33 10.01
N ASN A 281 -1.73 4.27 9.22
CA ASN A 281 -3.04 3.81 9.72
C ASN A 281 -3.09 2.34 10.13
N SER A 282 -2.17 1.47 9.72
CA SER A 282 -2.07 0.10 10.27
C SER A 282 -1.79 0.08 11.79
N PHE A 283 -1.22 1.16 12.32
CA PHE A 283 -1.09 1.40 13.77
C PHE A 283 -2.42 1.26 14.52
N PHE A 284 -3.54 1.63 13.90
CA PHE A 284 -4.85 1.54 14.52
C PHE A 284 -5.29 0.12 14.87
N GLY A 285 -4.79 -0.90 14.18
CA GLY A 285 -5.14 -2.29 14.46
C GLY A 285 -4.83 -2.71 15.89
N GLN A 286 -3.69 -2.28 16.46
CA GLN A 286 -3.37 -2.55 17.86
C GLN A 286 -4.22 -1.75 18.85
N LEU A 287 -4.62 -0.54 18.48
CA LEU A 287 -5.47 0.31 19.32
C LEU A 287 -6.91 -0.24 19.38
N GLN A 288 -7.45 -0.66 18.24
CA GLN A 288 -8.77 -1.30 18.14
C GLN A 288 -8.84 -2.65 18.88
N ALA A 289 -7.72 -3.33 19.06
CA ALA A 289 -7.66 -4.54 19.88
C ALA A 289 -7.79 -4.25 21.40
N LYS A 290 -7.55 -3.00 21.82
CA LYS A 290 -7.50 -2.59 23.24
C LYS A 290 -8.66 -1.69 23.67
N ALA A 291 -9.29 -0.96 22.73
CA ALA A 291 -10.32 0.02 23.01
C ALA A 291 -11.43 0.00 21.94
N ASP A 292 -12.64 0.37 22.33
CA ASP A 292 -13.75 0.50 21.39
C ASP A 292 -13.67 1.82 20.60
N THR A 293 -14.50 1.93 19.56
CA THR A 293 -14.51 3.13 18.68
C THR A 293 -14.83 4.42 19.43
N ALA A 294 -15.68 4.37 20.46
CA ALA A 294 -16.02 5.57 21.23
C ALA A 294 -14.80 6.07 22.03
N GLU A 295 -14.10 5.17 22.71
CA GLU A 295 -12.88 5.50 23.45
C GLU A 295 -11.76 5.96 22.52
N LEU A 296 -11.60 5.34 21.35
CA LEU A 296 -10.62 5.76 20.34
C LEU A 296 -10.95 7.17 19.82
N ASN A 297 -12.22 7.44 19.53
CA ASN A 297 -12.65 8.76 19.08
C ASN A 297 -12.45 9.86 20.14
N ASP A 298 -12.58 9.55 21.42
CA ASP A 298 -12.33 10.48 22.52
C ASP A 298 -10.85 10.71 22.77
N THR A 299 -9.99 9.73 22.46
CA THR A 299 -8.59 9.73 22.86
C THR A 299 -7.64 10.04 21.72
N ILE A 300 -7.87 9.53 20.52
CA ILE A 300 -6.90 9.58 19.41
C ILE A 300 -7.40 10.49 18.29
N GLY A 301 -6.51 11.38 17.84
CA GLY A 301 -6.67 12.15 16.63
C GLY A 301 -5.54 11.88 15.65
N PHE A 302 -5.71 12.35 14.42
CA PHE A 302 -4.73 12.29 13.34
C PHE A 302 -4.64 13.63 12.63
N PHE A 303 -3.45 13.98 12.19
CA PHE A 303 -3.22 15.02 11.19
C PHE A 303 -1.99 14.69 10.35
N PRO A 304 -2.03 14.97 9.03
CA PRO A 304 -0.84 14.93 8.19
C PRO A 304 0.03 16.15 8.50
N ILE A 305 1.34 16.05 8.22
CA ILE A 305 2.28 17.14 8.50
C ILE A 305 3.41 17.16 7.47
N SER A 306 3.83 18.36 7.10
CA SER A 306 4.96 18.62 6.21
C SER A 306 5.64 19.94 6.59
N PRO A 307 6.77 20.31 5.97
CA PRO A 307 7.40 21.60 6.18
C PRO A 307 6.48 22.80 5.88
N SER A 308 5.62 22.70 4.87
CA SER A 308 4.74 23.80 4.45
C SER A 308 3.30 23.71 4.99
N GLY A 309 2.89 22.56 5.59
CA GLY A 309 1.50 22.42 6.04
C GLY A 309 1.06 20.99 6.31
N HIS A 310 -0.23 20.75 6.12
CA HIS A 310 -0.86 19.44 6.36
C HIS A 310 -0.84 18.58 5.10
N VAL A 311 0.33 18.07 4.73
CA VAL A 311 0.53 17.15 3.62
C VAL A 311 0.98 15.80 4.16
N GLY A 312 0.22 14.76 3.84
CA GLY A 312 0.56 13.38 4.19
C GLY A 312 1.44 12.71 3.13
N MET A 313 1.98 11.56 3.48
CA MET A 313 2.71 10.73 2.52
C MET A 313 2.07 9.36 2.43
N VAL A 314 1.65 9.01 1.21
CA VAL A 314 0.99 7.74 0.93
C VAL A 314 2.01 6.61 0.90
N ILE A 315 1.77 5.58 1.68
CA ILE A 315 2.53 4.33 1.66
C ILE A 315 1.58 3.14 1.47
N PRO A 316 1.45 2.63 0.25
CA PRO A 316 0.68 1.41 0.04
C PRO A 316 1.42 0.20 0.63
N ASP A 317 0.70 -0.72 1.24
CA ASP A 317 1.25 -1.99 1.71
C ASP A 317 0.63 -3.21 1.00
N GLN A 318 1.13 -4.41 1.30
CA GLN A 318 0.65 -5.65 0.68
C GLN A 318 -0.84 -5.91 0.93
N SER A 319 -1.39 -5.48 2.06
CA SER A 319 -2.79 -5.70 2.41
C SER A 319 -3.75 -4.80 1.65
N ASN A 320 -3.25 -3.79 0.94
CA ASN A 320 -4.09 -2.80 0.26
C ASN A 320 -4.57 -3.25 -1.11
N ALA A 321 -3.87 -4.17 -1.79
CA ALA A 321 -4.20 -4.50 -3.16
C ALA A 321 -4.03 -5.97 -3.51
N LEU A 322 -4.75 -6.39 -4.58
CA LEU A 322 -4.59 -7.68 -5.24
C LEU A 322 -4.00 -7.49 -6.62
N VAL A 323 -3.15 -8.44 -7.01
CA VAL A 323 -2.65 -8.63 -8.37
C VAL A 323 -3.18 -9.94 -8.95
N ALA A 324 -3.47 -9.96 -10.26
CA ALA A 324 -3.90 -11.16 -10.99
C ALA A 324 -2.76 -11.68 -11.86
N PHE A 325 -2.43 -12.96 -11.75
CA PHE A 325 -1.32 -13.56 -12.47
C PHE A 325 -1.70 -14.05 -13.87
N ARG A 326 -0.72 -14.07 -14.77
CA ARG A 326 -0.79 -14.79 -16.05
C ARG A 326 -0.35 -16.22 -15.81
N THR A 327 -1.31 -17.11 -15.61
CA THR A 327 -1.08 -18.53 -15.33
C THR A 327 -0.83 -19.36 -16.58
N GLY A 328 -1.19 -18.84 -17.75
CA GLY A 328 -1.23 -19.56 -19.02
C GLY A 328 -2.53 -20.35 -19.25
N ASP A 329 -3.46 -20.32 -18.28
CA ASP A 329 -4.81 -20.88 -18.40
C ASP A 329 -5.82 -19.75 -18.56
N ALA A 330 -6.31 -19.56 -19.77
CA ALA A 330 -7.21 -18.46 -20.11
C ALA A 330 -8.52 -18.49 -19.30
N THR A 331 -9.00 -19.66 -18.91
CA THR A 331 -10.23 -19.81 -18.10
C THR A 331 -9.99 -19.31 -16.67
N ARG A 332 -8.88 -19.72 -16.04
CA ARG A 332 -8.50 -19.27 -14.70
C ARG A 332 -8.17 -17.77 -14.69
N GLU A 333 -7.49 -17.27 -15.72
CA GLU A 333 -7.17 -15.84 -15.85
C GLU A 333 -8.43 -14.97 -15.98
N ALA A 334 -9.42 -15.41 -16.75
CA ALA A 334 -10.72 -14.74 -16.86
C ALA A 334 -11.50 -14.82 -15.53
N ALA A 335 -11.49 -15.98 -14.87
CA ALA A 335 -12.15 -16.18 -13.59
C ALA A 335 -11.52 -15.33 -12.46
N ALA A 336 -10.21 -15.13 -12.47
CA ALA A 336 -9.52 -14.22 -11.53
C ALA A 336 -9.99 -12.77 -11.72
N ARG A 337 -10.10 -12.29 -12.97
CA ARG A 337 -10.69 -10.96 -13.26
C ARG A 337 -12.16 -10.88 -12.83
N GLN A 338 -12.91 -11.98 -13.02
CA GLN A 338 -14.29 -12.05 -12.58
C GLN A 338 -14.43 -11.91 -11.07
N LEU A 339 -13.57 -12.57 -10.29
CA LEU A 339 -13.54 -12.42 -8.83
C LEU A 339 -13.20 -10.98 -8.42
N LEU A 340 -12.24 -10.33 -9.08
CA LEU A 340 -11.93 -8.91 -8.83
C LEU A 340 -13.14 -8.01 -9.14
N SER A 341 -13.83 -8.24 -10.27
CA SER A 341 -15.04 -7.51 -10.63
C SER A 341 -16.18 -7.73 -9.63
N PHE A 342 -16.35 -8.95 -9.15
CA PHE A 342 -17.34 -9.28 -8.11
C PHE A 342 -17.04 -8.56 -6.81
N TRP A 343 -15.77 -8.66 -6.35
CA TRP A 343 -15.34 -8.04 -5.10
C TRP A 343 -15.49 -6.52 -5.15
N MET A 344 -14.87 -5.89 -6.14
CA MET A 344 -14.87 -4.43 -6.29
C MET A 344 -16.20 -3.86 -6.81
N GLY A 345 -17.11 -4.72 -7.30
CA GLY A 345 -18.48 -4.39 -7.68
C GLY A 345 -19.46 -4.64 -6.54
N GLN A 346 -20.32 -5.63 -6.75
CA GLN A 346 -21.46 -5.92 -5.84
C GLN A 346 -21.05 -6.43 -4.45
N GLY A 347 -19.87 -7.02 -4.29
CA GLY A 347 -19.34 -7.49 -3.00
C GLY A 347 -18.68 -6.40 -2.17
N TYR A 348 -18.47 -5.20 -2.73
CA TYR A 348 -17.62 -4.20 -2.07
C TYR A 348 -18.26 -3.58 -0.82
N ALA A 349 -19.56 -3.30 -0.85
CA ALA A 349 -20.26 -2.75 0.31
C ALA A 349 -20.25 -3.71 1.50
N ASP A 350 -20.49 -5.02 1.24
CA ASP A 350 -20.42 -6.06 2.26
C ASP A 350 -18.99 -6.21 2.82
N PHE A 351 -17.99 -6.13 1.95
CA PHE A 351 -16.58 -6.14 2.36
C PHE A 351 -16.23 -4.98 3.30
N VAL A 352 -16.61 -3.76 2.93
CA VAL A 352 -16.35 -2.55 3.72
C VAL A 352 -17.05 -2.65 5.09
N ALA A 353 -18.30 -3.14 5.11
CA ALA A 353 -19.08 -3.32 6.33
C ALA A 353 -18.50 -4.41 7.24
N ASP A 354 -18.11 -5.56 6.70
CA ASP A 354 -17.50 -6.66 7.45
C ASP A 354 -16.15 -6.27 8.08
N ARG A 355 -15.33 -5.58 7.29
CA ARG A 355 -13.98 -5.18 7.70
C ARG A 355 -13.93 -3.92 8.54
N GLN A 356 -15.03 -3.20 8.70
CA GLN A 356 -15.06 -1.90 9.36
C GLN A 356 -13.94 -0.99 8.85
N THR A 357 -13.76 -0.97 7.51
CA THR A 357 -12.73 -0.19 6.83
C THR A 357 -13.32 1.02 6.13
N VAL A 358 -12.48 1.98 5.79
CA VAL A 358 -12.88 3.15 5.01
C VAL A 358 -13.19 2.73 3.57
N SER A 359 -14.31 3.21 3.03
CA SER A 359 -14.67 2.97 1.63
C SER A 359 -13.76 3.76 0.69
N LEU A 360 -13.33 3.12 -0.41
CA LEU A 360 -12.56 3.74 -1.48
C LEU A 360 -13.44 4.21 -2.65
N LYS A 361 -14.74 3.90 -2.61
CA LYS A 361 -15.64 4.10 -3.75
C LYS A 361 -16.67 5.17 -3.46
N SER A 362 -16.87 6.04 -4.44
CA SER A 362 -17.98 6.97 -4.43
C SER A 362 -19.32 6.20 -4.38
N GLY A 363 -20.21 6.60 -3.48
CA GLY A 363 -21.54 5.98 -3.34
C GLY A 363 -21.58 4.73 -2.44
N VAL A 364 -20.47 4.34 -1.82
CA VAL A 364 -20.43 3.35 -0.74
C VAL A 364 -19.94 4.03 0.52
N ASP A 365 -20.80 4.17 1.51
CA ASP A 365 -20.46 4.84 2.77
C ASP A 365 -19.53 3.96 3.63
N SER A 366 -18.59 4.61 4.32
CA SER A 366 -17.81 3.96 5.36
C SER A 366 -18.70 3.60 6.56
N PRO A 367 -18.51 2.42 7.19
CA PRO A 367 -19.33 2.02 8.35
C PRO A 367 -19.21 3.01 9.52
N ALA A 368 -20.29 3.17 10.28
CA ALA A 368 -20.31 4.04 11.47
C ALA A 368 -19.34 3.60 12.58
N GLY A 369 -18.88 2.35 12.54
CA GLY A 369 -17.88 1.81 13.47
C GLY A 369 -16.43 2.17 13.14
N VAL A 370 -16.16 2.82 12.01
CA VAL A 370 -14.78 3.26 11.66
C VAL A 370 -14.38 4.42 12.57
N PRO A 371 -13.23 4.35 13.28
CA PRO A 371 -12.73 5.44 14.09
C PRO A 371 -12.49 6.73 13.28
N GLN A 372 -12.82 7.89 13.89
CA GLN A 372 -12.69 9.19 13.22
C GLN A 372 -11.28 9.45 12.69
N ALA A 373 -10.23 9.07 13.43
CA ALA A 373 -8.86 9.25 12.97
C ALA A 373 -8.54 8.50 11.67
N LEU A 374 -9.18 7.35 11.39
CA LEU A 374 -9.03 6.65 10.11
C LEU A 374 -9.79 7.35 8.98
N LEU A 375 -10.93 7.98 9.29
CA LEU A 375 -11.64 8.84 8.33
C LEU A 375 -10.82 10.10 8.01
N ASP A 376 -10.16 10.68 9.03
CA ASP A 376 -9.27 11.83 8.85
C ASP A 376 -8.04 11.46 7.98
N VAL A 377 -7.47 10.26 8.16
CA VAL A 377 -6.43 9.72 7.27
C VAL A 377 -6.92 9.68 5.84
N HIS A 378 -8.09 9.09 5.60
CA HIS A 378 -8.66 9.00 4.25
C HIS A 378 -8.93 10.38 3.64
N ALA A 379 -9.48 11.30 4.43
CA ALA A 379 -9.74 12.67 4.01
C ALA A 379 -8.46 13.45 3.64
N SER A 380 -7.29 13.04 4.13
CA SER A 380 -6.00 13.66 3.80
C SER A 380 -5.40 13.19 2.46
N LEU A 381 -5.92 12.09 1.87
CA LEU A 381 -5.36 11.50 0.65
C LEU A 381 -5.28 12.46 -0.55
N PRO A 382 -6.29 13.30 -0.84
CA PRO A 382 -6.25 14.22 -1.98
C PRO A 382 -5.07 15.21 -1.96
N ASP A 383 -4.62 15.59 -0.76
CA ASP A 383 -3.52 16.53 -0.55
C ASP A 383 -2.18 15.84 -0.22
N SER A 384 -2.16 14.49 -0.21
CA SER A 384 -0.97 13.70 0.10
C SER A 384 -0.10 13.46 -1.13
N VAL A 385 1.18 13.13 -0.87
CA VAL A 385 2.17 12.76 -1.90
C VAL A 385 2.64 11.32 -1.69
N GLY A 386 3.26 10.71 -2.69
CA GLY A 386 3.80 9.36 -2.57
C GLY A 386 5.06 9.31 -1.70
N SER A 387 5.16 8.32 -0.83
CA SER A 387 6.36 8.05 -0.04
C SER A 387 7.50 7.49 -0.90
N MET A 388 8.69 7.30 -0.30
CA MET A 388 9.79 6.58 -0.92
C MET A 388 9.33 5.20 -1.43
N GLN A 389 8.63 4.43 -0.61
CA GLN A 389 8.14 3.10 -0.95
C GLN A 389 7.18 3.11 -2.15
N ALA A 390 6.40 4.18 -2.28
CA ALA A 390 5.43 4.30 -3.37
C ALA A 390 6.09 4.63 -4.71
N LEU A 391 7.07 5.53 -4.74
CA LEU A 391 7.55 6.19 -5.94
C LEU A 391 9.01 5.89 -6.31
N ALA A 392 9.87 5.54 -5.35
CA ALA A 392 11.25 5.16 -5.67
C ALA A 392 11.30 3.78 -6.35
N VAL A 393 12.14 3.63 -7.39
CA VAL A 393 12.30 2.37 -8.13
C VAL A 393 12.96 1.25 -7.33
N ALA A 394 13.60 1.61 -6.23
CA ALA A 394 14.16 0.69 -5.24
C ALA A 394 13.87 1.20 -3.83
N ASN A 395 13.76 0.29 -2.88
CA ASN A 395 13.46 0.61 -1.49
C ASN A 395 14.64 0.23 -0.59
N PRO A 396 15.56 1.16 -0.31
CA PRO A 396 16.71 0.91 0.56
C PRO A 396 16.28 0.85 2.04
N ASP A 397 17.15 0.34 2.89
CA ASP A 397 16.93 0.12 4.32
C ASP A 397 17.07 1.40 5.16
N LEU A 398 16.49 2.53 4.71
CA LEU A 398 16.53 3.82 5.41
C LEU A 398 16.14 3.68 6.90
N TYR A 399 15.11 2.90 7.19
CA TYR A 399 14.63 2.69 8.56
C TYR A 399 15.65 1.97 9.46
N ILE A 400 16.44 1.05 8.91
CA ILE A 400 17.53 0.36 9.65
C ILE A 400 18.65 1.35 9.95
N ASN A 401 19.10 2.09 8.93
CA ASN A 401 20.17 3.08 9.06
C ASN A 401 19.78 4.18 10.07
N LEU A 402 18.52 4.60 10.09
CA LEU A 402 18.01 5.57 11.08
C LEU A 402 17.96 4.96 12.48
N ALA A 403 17.56 3.71 12.65
CA ALA A 403 17.59 3.04 13.96
C ALA A 403 19.01 2.92 14.49
N ASP A 404 19.98 2.62 13.65
CA ASP A 404 21.40 2.59 14.04
C ASP A 404 21.91 4.00 14.39
N MET A 405 21.40 5.06 13.75
CA MET A 405 21.66 6.46 14.18
C MET A 405 21.07 6.75 15.57
N LEU A 406 19.86 6.27 15.86
CA LEU A 406 19.24 6.42 17.19
C LEU A 406 20.05 5.70 18.28
N ALA A 407 20.66 4.55 17.94
CA ALA A 407 21.57 3.83 18.82
C ALA A 407 22.95 4.50 18.97
N GLY A 408 23.22 5.56 18.20
CA GLY A 408 24.52 6.27 18.20
C GLY A 408 25.60 5.58 17.38
N GLU A 409 25.24 4.62 16.53
CA GLU A 409 26.16 3.84 15.69
C GLU A 409 26.44 4.52 14.35
N MET A 410 25.57 5.44 13.90
CA MET A 410 25.70 6.17 12.65
C MET A 410 25.50 7.69 12.85
N THR A 411 26.18 8.47 12.04
CA THR A 411 25.91 9.91 11.86
C THR A 411 24.83 10.12 10.78
N PRO A 412 24.18 11.30 10.72
CA PRO A 412 23.25 11.63 9.63
C PRO A 412 23.86 11.48 8.23
N GLU A 413 25.12 11.81 8.07
CA GLU A 413 25.87 11.69 6.82
C GLU A 413 26.07 10.22 6.44
N GLU A 414 26.40 9.36 7.40
CA GLU A 414 26.53 7.91 7.17
C GLU A 414 25.19 7.27 6.86
N VAL A 415 24.10 7.69 7.52
CA VAL A 415 22.73 7.24 7.13
C VAL A 415 22.46 7.58 5.68
N ALA A 416 22.70 8.83 5.27
CA ALA A 416 22.41 9.28 3.92
C ALA A 416 23.24 8.51 2.87
N SER A 417 24.58 8.41 3.06
CA SER A 417 25.47 7.74 2.11
C SER A 417 25.22 6.23 2.04
N THR A 418 25.00 5.55 3.18
CA THR A 418 24.68 4.11 3.19
C THR A 418 23.36 3.85 2.48
N THR A 419 22.36 4.70 2.71
CA THR A 419 21.05 4.58 2.03
C THR A 419 21.19 4.81 0.52
N GLN A 420 22.03 5.74 0.08
CA GLN A 420 22.32 5.96 -1.33
C GLN A 420 22.98 4.73 -1.98
N ASP A 421 24.00 4.18 -1.35
CA ASP A 421 24.68 2.97 -1.83
C ASP A 421 23.72 1.78 -1.96
N GLN A 422 22.86 1.58 -0.98
CA GLN A 422 21.82 0.53 -0.99
C GLN A 422 20.82 0.76 -2.14
N PHE A 423 20.35 1.99 -2.33
CA PHE A 423 19.44 2.34 -3.42
C PHE A 423 20.05 2.03 -4.78
N GLU A 424 21.30 2.46 -5.04
CA GLU A 424 21.99 2.21 -6.31
C GLU A 424 22.20 0.72 -6.59
N GLN A 425 22.55 -0.07 -5.57
CA GLN A 425 22.68 -1.52 -5.69
C GLN A 425 21.37 -2.19 -6.05
N LEU A 426 20.28 -1.81 -5.36
CA LEU A 426 18.95 -2.37 -5.61
C LEU A 426 18.39 -1.94 -6.98
N ALA A 427 18.53 -0.67 -7.35
CA ALA A 427 18.11 -0.16 -8.66
C ALA A 427 18.85 -0.88 -9.80
N LYS A 428 20.17 -1.03 -9.69
CA LYS A 428 20.97 -1.79 -10.65
C LYS A 428 20.54 -3.26 -10.73
N ALA A 429 20.25 -3.90 -9.61
CA ALA A 429 19.75 -5.29 -9.58
C ALA A 429 18.39 -5.42 -10.27
N ALA A 430 17.55 -4.38 -10.22
CA ALA A 430 16.26 -4.29 -10.89
C ALA A 430 16.38 -3.87 -12.38
N GLY A 431 17.59 -3.64 -12.89
CA GLY A 431 17.83 -3.25 -14.29
C GLY A 431 17.50 -1.78 -14.60
N LYS A 432 17.55 -0.94 -13.60
CA LYS A 432 17.31 0.51 -13.70
C LYS A 432 18.62 1.31 -13.62
#